data_794e734721b0fbe56a2b64f1856d2dfd
#
_entry.id   794e734721b0fbe56a2b64f1856d2dfd
#
_cell.length_a   1.000
_cell.length_b   1.000
_cell.length_c   1.000
_cell.angle_alpha   90.00
_cell.angle_beta   90.00
_cell.angle_gamma   90.00
#
_symmetry.space_group_name_H-M   'P 1'
#
loop_
_entity.id
_entity.type
_entity.pdbx_description
1 polymer ?
#
loop_
_entity_poly.entity_id
_entity_poly.type
_entity_poly.pdbx_seq_one_letter_code
_entity_poly.pdbx_strand_id
1 'polypeptide(L)'
;MTKKIDFYFDFISPYSFLAHKKIINSNDRSKFNYKAILLGGLHNLGGITAPAFNERKMKNMKNDCTLIAEKNKIDFIWNDKFPINSLYLMRGYLFINNNKKDKYFDLCFDAYWKNNEDISNEETIKNILTKCEINHNDFETGIKAVSYTHLTLPTST
;
A
#
# COMPACT_ATOMS: atom_id res chain seq x y z
N MET A 1 -18.71 -22.60 0.46
CA MET A 1 -18.00 -21.32 0.26
C MET A 1 -16.75 -21.29 1.09
N THR A 2 -15.61 -21.12 0.47
CA THR A 2 -14.34 -20.99 1.17
C THR A 2 -14.24 -19.60 1.79
N LYS A 3 -13.98 -19.54 3.08
CA LYS A 3 -13.80 -18.27 3.80
C LYS A 3 -12.51 -17.60 3.31
N LYS A 4 -12.59 -16.34 2.89
CA LYS A 4 -11.44 -15.57 2.50
C LYS A 4 -10.67 -15.03 3.72
N ILE A 5 -9.37 -14.81 3.55
CA ILE A 5 -8.49 -14.25 4.57
C ILE A 5 -8.43 -12.75 4.38
N ASP A 6 -8.61 -11.98 5.44
CA ASP A 6 -8.45 -10.53 5.38
C ASP A 6 -6.97 -10.16 5.36
N PHE A 7 -6.56 -9.43 4.33
CA PHE A 7 -5.21 -8.90 4.17
C PHE A 7 -5.25 -7.38 4.29
N TYR A 8 -4.77 -6.90 5.43
CA TYR A 8 -4.70 -5.46 5.70
C TYR A 8 -3.40 -4.90 5.15
N PHE A 9 -3.47 -3.79 4.42
CA PHE A 9 -2.30 -3.22 3.74
C PHE A 9 -2.27 -1.69 3.81
N ASP A 10 -1.07 -1.15 3.69
CA ASP A 10 -0.79 0.24 3.39
C ASP A 10 0.35 0.28 2.36
N PHE A 11 0.25 1.13 1.35
CA PHE A 11 1.29 1.24 0.31
C PHE A 11 2.65 1.64 0.86
N ILE A 12 2.69 2.32 2.02
CA ILE A 12 3.96 2.67 2.69
C ILE A 12 4.65 1.46 3.36
N SER A 13 3.98 0.33 3.49
CA SER A 13 4.53 -0.84 4.17
C SER A 13 5.30 -1.75 3.22
N PRO A 14 6.63 -1.89 3.38
CA PRO A 14 7.40 -2.85 2.58
C PRO A 14 6.99 -4.29 2.84
N TYR A 15 6.59 -4.62 4.07
CA TYR A 15 6.10 -5.97 4.40
C TYR A 15 4.78 -6.28 3.69
N SER A 16 3.87 -5.30 3.57
CA SER A 16 2.64 -5.48 2.79
C SER A 16 2.95 -5.75 1.31
N PHE A 17 3.91 -5.04 0.74
CA PHE A 17 4.36 -5.28 -0.64
C PHE A 17 4.90 -6.69 -0.82
N LEU A 18 5.79 -7.12 0.05
CA LEU A 18 6.41 -8.45 -0.04
C LEU A 18 5.37 -9.57 0.14
N ALA A 19 4.47 -9.42 1.12
CA ALA A 19 3.38 -10.37 1.32
C ALA A 19 2.47 -10.47 0.08
N HIS A 20 2.11 -9.33 -0.50
CA HIS A 20 1.30 -9.30 -1.73
C HIS A 20 2.00 -10.01 -2.88
N LYS A 21 3.30 -9.77 -3.09
CA LYS A 21 4.06 -10.46 -4.16
C LYS A 21 4.10 -11.97 -3.95
N LYS A 22 4.21 -12.44 -2.73
CA LYS A 22 4.13 -13.87 -2.42
C LYS A 22 2.74 -14.43 -2.74
N ILE A 23 1.69 -13.70 -2.41
CA ILE A 23 0.30 -14.08 -2.72
C ILE A 23 0.09 -14.23 -4.22
N ILE A 24 0.49 -13.24 -5.02
CA ILE A 24 0.29 -13.31 -6.48
C ILE A 24 1.17 -14.36 -7.14
N ASN A 25 2.40 -14.56 -6.67
CA ASN A 25 3.30 -15.57 -7.20
C ASN A 25 2.79 -17.00 -6.94
N SER A 26 1.95 -17.17 -5.94
CA SER A 26 1.29 -18.46 -5.63
C SER A 26 -0.10 -18.60 -6.26
N ASN A 27 -0.55 -17.65 -7.07
CA ASN A 27 -1.91 -17.59 -7.63
C ASN A 27 -3.03 -17.61 -6.57
N ASP A 28 -2.75 -17.05 -5.40
CA ASP A 28 -3.67 -17.10 -4.26
C ASP A 28 -4.49 -15.82 -4.05
N ARG A 29 -4.40 -14.84 -4.98
CA ARG A 29 -5.08 -13.54 -4.82
C ARG A 29 -6.56 -13.67 -4.49
N SER A 30 -7.26 -14.61 -5.12
CA SER A 30 -8.70 -14.84 -4.90
C SER A 30 -9.05 -15.33 -3.49
N LYS A 31 -8.08 -15.83 -2.75
CA LYS A 31 -8.26 -16.32 -1.37
C LYS A 31 -8.26 -15.20 -0.33
N PHE A 32 -7.96 -13.97 -0.74
CA PHE A 32 -7.79 -12.83 0.16
C PHE A 32 -8.80 -11.73 -0.12
N ASN A 33 -9.25 -11.09 0.96
CA ASN A 33 -9.94 -9.80 0.93
C ASN A 33 -8.92 -8.71 1.26
N TYR A 34 -8.64 -7.83 0.31
CA TYR A 34 -7.71 -6.71 0.53
C TYR A 34 -8.41 -5.56 1.24
N LYS A 35 -7.88 -5.17 2.39
CA LYS A 35 -8.44 -4.12 3.24
C LYS A 35 -7.42 -3.02 3.50
N ALA A 36 -7.75 -1.82 3.02
CA ALA A 36 -6.90 -0.66 3.21
C ALA A 36 -6.90 -0.18 4.66
N ILE A 37 -5.72 0.09 5.19
CA ILE A 37 -5.54 0.74 6.50
C ILE A 37 -4.58 1.92 6.34
N LEU A 38 -4.60 2.84 7.30
CA LEU A 38 -3.59 3.89 7.38
C LEU A 38 -2.64 3.56 8.53
N LEU A 39 -1.46 3.03 8.19
CA LEU A 39 -0.50 2.53 9.17
C LEU A 39 -0.02 3.62 10.14
N GLY A 40 0.26 4.82 9.62
CA GLY A 40 0.62 5.96 10.46
C GLY A 40 -0.46 6.34 11.46
N GLY A 41 -1.72 6.25 11.05
CA GLY A 41 -2.87 6.47 11.94
C GLY A 41 -2.94 5.43 13.06
N LEU A 42 -2.70 4.16 12.74
CA LEU A 42 -2.67 3.09 13.74
C LEU A 42 -1.54 3.27 14.75
N HIS A 43 -0.35 3.67 14.30
CA HIS A 43 0.77 3.96 15.19
C HIS A 43 0.42 5.10 16.15
N ASN A 44 -0.18 6.18 15.65
CA ASN A 44 -0.59 7.31 16.48
C ASN A 44 -1.64 6.90 17.55
N LEU A 45 -2.64 6.12 17.15
CA LEU A 45 -3.66 5.63 18.07
C LEU A 45 -3.09 4.71 19.16
N GLY A 46 -2.11 3.90 18.80
CA GLY A 46 -1.43 2.99 19.73
C GLY A 46 -0.33 3.63 20.57
N GLY A 47 -0.05 4.92 20.37
CA GLY A 47 1.07 5.59 21.05
C GLY A 47 2.44 5.00 20.67
N ILE A 48 2.56 4.39 19.47
CA ILE A 48 3.76 3.69 19.03
C ILE A 48 4.53 4.58 18.06
N THR A 49 5.84 4.73 18.31
CA THR A 49 6.73 5.36 17.33
C THR A 49 6.97 4.38 16.17
N ALA A 50 6.63 4.82 14.96
CA ALA A 50 6.84 4.00 13.76
C ALA A 50 8.33 3.64 13.61
N PRO A 51 8.65 2.41 13.12
CA PRO A 51 10.05 1.99 12.89
C PRO A 51 10.84 2.95 12.00
N ALA A 52 10.16 3.65 11.08
CA ALA A 52 10.75 4.64 10.19
C ALA A 52 11.41 5.82 10.93
N PHE A 53 10.98 6.12 12.15
CA PHE A 53 11.53 7.19 12.98
C PHE A 53 12.53 6.72 14.02
N ASN A 54 12.96 5.46 13.94
CA ASN A 54 14.00 4.89 14.77
C ASN A 54 15.08 4.29 13.86
N GLU A 55 16.26 4.89 13.87
CA GLU A 55 17.35 4.54 12.95
C GLU A 55 17.71 3.05 12.96
N ARG A 56 17.82 2.46 14.14
CA ARG A 56 18.17 1.03 14.28
C ARG A 56 17.06 0.12 13.75
N LYS A 57 15.82 0.44 14.09
CA LYS A 57 14.65 -0.32 13.61
C LYS A 57 14.50 -0.20 12.10
N MET A 58 14.71 0.99 11.54
CA MET A 58 14.66 1.21 10.10
C MET A 58 15.74 0.42 9.37
N LYS A 59 16.97 0.42 9.88
CA LYS A 59 18.07 -0.37 9.31
C LYS A 59 17.75 -1.87 9.33
N ASN A 60 17.23 -2.37 10.44
CA ASN A 60 16.79 -3.76 10.55
C ASN A 60 15.68 -4.10 9.57
N MET A 61 14.68 -3.23 9.45
CA MET A 61 13.56 -3.42 8.52
C MET A 61 14.05 -3.47 7.07
N LYS A 62 14.94 -2.57 6.69
CA LYS A 62 15.53 -2.54 5.35
C LYS A 62 16.29 -3.83 5.04
N ASN A 63 17.13 -4.30 5.97
CA ASN A 63 17.88 -5.53 5.81
C ASN A 63 16.96 -6.74 5.71
N ASP A 64 15.97 -6.83 6.59
CA ASP A 64 15.00 -7.92 6.62
C ASP A 64 14.19 -8.00 5.33
N CYS A 65 13.65 -6.88 4.87
CA CYS A 65 12.89 -6.82 3.62
C CYS A 65 13.75 -7.21 2.41
N THR A 66 15.00 -6.76 2.37
CA THR A 66 15.93 -7.11 1.29
C THR A 66 16.19 -8.62 1.25
N LEU A 67 16.41 -9.23 2.42
CA LEU A 67 16.61 -10.68 2.52
C LEU A 67 15.37 -11.47 2.10
N ILE A 68 14.18 -11.04 2.52
CA ILE A 68 12.91 -11.67 2.13
C ILE A 68 12.73 -11.59 0.61
N ALA A 69 12.99 -10.42 0.03
CA ALA A 69 12.87 -10.21 -1.40
C ALA A 69 13.82 -11.13 -2.19
N GLU A 70 15.08 -11.19 -1.80
CA GLU A 70 16.08 -12.05 -2.44
C GLU A 70 15.69 -13.53 -2.35
N LYS A 71 15.32 -13.98 -1.16
CA LYS A 71 14.92 -15.38 -0.92
C LYS A 71 13.71 -15.80 -1.76
N ASN A 72 12.77 -14.89 -2.00
CA ASN A 72 11.53 -15.15 -2.74
C ASN A 72 11.59 -14.67 -4.19
N LYS A 73 12.74 -14.22 -4.68
CA LYS A 73 12.94 -13.70 -6.04
C LYS A 73 11.94 -12.59 -6.40
N ILE A 74 11.74 -11.66 -5.48
CA ILE A 74 10.87 -10.50 -5.65
C ILE A 74 11.73 -9.30 -6.01
N ASP A 75 11.40 -8.60 -7.10
CA ASP A 75 12.01 -7.33 -7.45
C ASP A 75 11.63 -6.29 -6.41
N PHE A 76 12.60 -5.81 -5.66
CA PHE A 76 12.39 -4.91 -4.54
C PHE A 76 13.52 -3.89 -4.45
N ILE A 77 13.14 -2.62 -4.32
CA ILE A 77 14.06 -1.51 -4.06
C ILE A 77 13.57 -0.77 -2.82
N TRP A 78 14.44 -0.57 -1.83
CA TRP A 78 14.12 0.31 -0.72
C TRP A 78 13.99 1.74 -1.23
N ASN A 79 12.82 2.34 -1.08
CA ASN A 79 12.53 3.64 -1.68
C ASN A 79 13.32 4.76 -1.00
N ASP A 80 14.00 5.59 -1.81
CA ASP A 80 14.80 6.72 -1.34
C ASP A 80 13.98 7.80 -0.64
N LYS A 81 12.69 7.85 -0.92
CA LYS A 81 11.74 8.81 -0.33
C LYS A 81 10.98 8.25 0.87
N PHE A 82 11.38 7.09 1.37
CA PHE A 82 10.73 6.51 2.55
C PHE A 82 11.12 7.25 3.83
N PRO A 83 10.17 7.56 4.75
CA PRO A 83 8.73 7.38 4.59
C PRO A 83 8.04 8.56 3.90
N ILE A 84 6.89 8.29 3.26
CA ILE A 84 6.00 9.30 2.70
C ILE A 84 4.60 9.18 3.28
N ASN A 85 3.75 10.18 3.02
CA ASN A 85 2.33 10.11 3.39
C ASN A 85 1.54 9.39 2.29
N SER A 86 1.05 8.20 2.60
CA SER A 86 0.27 7.36 1.69
C SER A 86 -1.23 7.67 1.65
N LEU A 87 -1.70 8.59 2.48
CA LEU A 87 -3.13 8.83 2.68
C LEU A 87 -3.90 9.08 1.39
N TYR A 88 -3.35 9.89 0.49
CA TYR A 88 -3.99 10.23 -0.78
C TYR A 88 -4.30 8.98 -1.62
N LEU A 89 -3.29 8.13 -1.83
CA LEU A 89 -3.45 6.90 -2.61
C LEU A 89 -4.28 5.84 -1.88
N MET A 90 -4.21 5.78 -0.56
CA MET A 90 -5.03 4.87 0.24
C MET A 90 -6.52 5.23 0.15
N ARG A 91 -6.85 6.53 0.22
CA ARG A 91 -8.22 7.01 -0.04
C ARG A 91 -8.66 6.69 -1.47
N GLY A 92 -7.77 6.84 -2.43
CA GLY A 92 -8.03 6.50 -3.82
C GLY A 92 -8.46 5.04 -4.00
N TYR A 93 -7.80 4.12 -3.32
CA TYR A 93 -8.16 2.71 -3.34
C TYR A 93 -9.61 2.47 -2.89
N LEU A 94 -10.08 3.21 -1.90
CA LEU A 94 -11.47 3.10 -1.43
C LEU A 94 -12.49 3.69 -2.42
N PHE A 95 -12.10 4.72 -3.16
CA PHE A 95 -12.97 5.42 -4.10
C PHE A 95 -13.16 4.68 -5.41
N ILE A 96 -12.12 4.08 -5.98
CA ILE A 96 -12.16 3.50 -7.32
C ILE A 96 -13.08 2.28 -7.43
N ASN A 97 -13.58 2.02 -8.64
CA ASN A 97 -14.44 0.87 -8.92
C ASN A 97 -13.69 -0.45 -8.70
N ASN A 98 -14.41 -1.47 -8.25
CA ASN A 98 -13.85 -2.79 -7.94
C ASN A 98 -13.08 -3.41 -9.11
N ASN A 99 -13.55 -3.23 -10.34
CA ASN A 99 -12.89 -3.76 -11.54
C ASN A 99 -11.53 -3.11 -11.86
N LYS A 100 -11.22 -1.96 -11.25
CA LYS A 100 -9.94 -1.25 -11.42
C LYS A 100 -9.01 -1.36 -10.21
N LYS A 101 -9.51 -1.84 -9.08
CA LYS A 101 -8.76 -1.89 -7.82
C LYS A 101 -7.49 -2.71 -7.91
N ASP A 102 -7.53 -3.88 -8.52
CA ASP A 102 -6.37 -4.75 -8.60
C ASP A 102 -5.23 -4.10 -9.39
N LYS A 103 -5.54 -3.49 -10.53
CA LYS A 103 -4.55 -2.80 -11.34
C LYS A 103 -3.97 -1.57 -10.64
N TYR A 104 -4.83 -0.77 -10.03
CA TYR A 104 -4.41 0.40 -9.24
C TYR A 104 -3.51 -0.02 -8.09
N PHE A 105 -3.90 -1.04 -7.34
CA PHE A 105 -3.14 -1.61 -6.24
C PHE A 105 -1.73 -2.04 -6.67
N ASP A 106 -1.66 -2.82 -7.75
CA ASP A 106 -0.39 -3.33 -8.25
C ASP A 106 0.52 -2.20 -8.73
N LEU A 107 -0.03 -1.23 -9.46
CA LEU A 107 0.75 -0.09 -9.96
C LEU A 107 1.27 0.81 -8.84
N CYS A 108 0.47 1.07 -7.80
CA CYS A 108 0.92 1.87 -6.65
C CYS A 108 2.06 1.18 -5.90
N PHE A 109 1.93 -0.10 -5.61
CA PHE A 109 2.99 -0.85 -4.93
C PHE A 109 4.25 -0.96 -5.77
N ASP A 110 4.12 -1.28 -7.05
CA ASP A 110 5.28 -1.41 -7.94
C ASP A 110 5.99 -0.07 -8.15
N ALA A 111 5.25 1.03 -8.29
CA ALA A 111 5.84 2.36 -8.39
C ALA A 111 6.73 2.65 -7.18
N TYR A 112 6.26 2.38 -5.99
CA TYR A 112 6.97 2.73 -4.76
C TYR A 112 8.10 1.74 -4.40
N TRP A 113 7.81 0.42 -4.40
CA TRP A 113 8.74 -0.59 -3.89
C TRP A 113 9.50 -1.38 -4.95
N LYS A 114 9.16 -1.25 -6.21
CA LYS A 114 9.87 -1.88 -7.33
C LYS A 114 10.62 -0.87 -8.18
N ASN A 115 10.00 0.28 -8.47
CA ASN A 115 10.51 1.27 -9.41
C ASN A 115 11.13 2.50 -8.74
N ASN A 116 11.16 2.57 -7.41
CA ASN A 116 11.72 3.68 -6.63
C ASN A 116 11.10 5.04 -6.98
N GLU A 117 9.82 5.06 -7.32
CA GLU A 117 9.10 6.30 -7.65
C GLU A 117 8.53 6.96 -6.39
N ASP A 118 8.35 8.27 -6.47
CA ASP A 118 7.69 9.04 -5.41
C ASP A 118 6.18 9.06 -5.65
N ILE A 119 5.43 8.20 -4.96
CA ILE A 119 3.97 8.11 -5.09
C ILE A 119 3.21 9.25 -4.39
N SER A 120 3.92 10.21 -3.78
CA SER A 120 3.33 11.49 -3.35
C SER A 120 3.45 12.57 -4.44
N ASN A 121 4.19 12.31 -5.50
CA ASN A 121 4.40 13.23 -6.60
C ASN A 121 3.18 13.21 -7.55
N GLU A 122 2.69 14.39 -7.92
CA GLU A 122 1.50 14.54 -8.75
C GLU A 122 1.63 13.85 -10.13
N GLU A 123 2.79 13.97 -10.76
CA GLU A 123 3.04 13.36 -12.07
C GLU A 123 3.01 11.83 -11.99
N THR A 124 3.65 11.27 -10.99
CA THR A 124 3.63 9.81 -10.75
C THR A 124 2.19 9.33 -10.55
N ILE A 125 1.40 10.05 -9.77
CA ILE A 125 -0.01 9.71 -9.52
C ILE A 125 -0.81 9.79 -10.82
N LYS A 126 -0.64 10.84 -11.61
CA LYS A 126 -1.31 10.98 -12.91
C LYS A 126 -0.98 9.83 -13.86
N ASN A 127 0.27 9.40 -13.89
CA ASN A 127 0.70 8.27 -14.72
C ASN A 127 0.02 6.96 -14.29
N ILE A 128 -0.07 6.71 -12.99
CA ILE A 128 -0.79 5.54 -12.46
C ILE A 128 -2.27 5.59 -12.86
N LEU A 129 -2.92 6.72 -12.66
CA LEU A 129 -4.34 6.89 -12.99
C LEU A 129 -4.61 6.73 -14.48
N THR A 130 -3.74 7.26 -15.34
CA THR A 130 -3.84 7.11 -16.79
C THR A 130 -3.76 5.64 -17.20
N LYS A 131 -2.84 4.88 -16.62
CA LYS A 131 -2.71 3.44 -16.87
C LYS A 131 -3.93 2.64 -16.39
N CYS A 132 -4.63 3.14 -15.39
CA CYS A 132 -5.86 2.54 -14.87
C CYS A 132 -7.12 3.03 -15.59
N GLU A 133 -6.98 3.95 -16.55
CA GLU A 133 -8.11 4.60 -17.25
C GLU A 133 -9.05 5.30 -16.26
N ILE A 134 -8.48 5.98 -15.27
CA ILE A 134 -9.20 6.76 -14.27
C ILE A 134 -8.98 8.25 -14.54
N ASN A 135 -10.06 9.02 -14.62
CA ASN A 135 -9.98 10.47 -14.77
C ASN A 135 -9.41 11.11 -13.51
N HIS A 136 -8.37 11.93 -13.66
CA HIS A 136 -7.68 12.57 -12.54
C HIS A 136 -8.60 13.49 -11.72
N ASN A 137 -9.43 14.28 -12.38
CA ASN A 137 -10.34 15.20 -11.69
C ASN A 137 -11.42 14.46 -10.91
N ASP A 138 -11.97 13.38 -11.45
CA ASP A 138 -12.94 12.53 -10.79
C ASP A 138 -12.33 11.85 -9.56
N PHE A 139 -11.10 11.39 -9.70
CA PHE A 139 -10.33 10.78 -8.62
C PHE A 139 -10.10 11.77 -7.47
N GLU A 140 -9.64 12.97 -7.78
CA GLU A 140 -9.39 14.02 -6.79
C GLU A 140 -10.67 14.43 -6.04
N THR A 141 -11.77 14.59 -6.78
CA THR A 141 -13.07 14.90 -6.19
C THR A 141 -13.55 13.75 -5.29
N GLY A 142 -13.43 12.52 -5.76
CA GLY A 142 -13.85 11.33 -5.02
C GLY A 142 -13.08 11.12 -3.73
N ILE A 143 -11.78 11.38 -3.72
CA ILE A 143 -10.92 11.27 -2.53
C ILE A 143 -11.40 12.22 -1.42
N LYS A 144 -11.82 13.42 -1.77
CA LYS A 144 -12.32 14.41 -0.79
C LYS A 144 -13.59 13.93 -0.08
N ALA A 145 -14.37 13.06 -0.74
CA ALA A 145 -15.60 12.51 -0.17
C ALA A 145 -15.35 11.27 0.70
N VAL A 146 -14.17 10.65 0.64
CA VAL A 146 -13.85 9.45 1.42
C VAL A 146 -13.52 9.81 2.86
N SER A 147 -14.22 9.20 3.81
CA SER A 147 -13.99 9.41 5.23
C SER A 147 -12.66 8.76 5.68
N TYR A 148 -11.87 9.51 6.46
CA TYR A 148 -10.65 9.01 7.08
C TYR A 148 -10.87 7.74 7.91
N THR A 149 -12.03 7.63 8.57
CA THR A 149 -12.37 6.49 9.44
C THR A 149 -12.42 5.15 8.69
N HIS A 150 -12.62 5.16 7.38
CA HIS A 150 -12.61 3.94 6.57
C HIS A 150 -11.22 3.30 6.44
N LEU A 151 -10.15 4.04 6.76
CA LEU A 151 -8.77 3.58 6.69
C LEU A 151 -8.22 3.10 8.04
N THR A 152 -9.05 3.06 9.06
CA THR A 152 -8.68 2.50 10.37
C THR A 152 -9.28 1.10 10.51
N LEU A 153 -8.59 0.22 11.27
CA LEU A 153 -9.14 -1.08 11.59
C LEU A 153 -10.46 -0.89 12.33
N PRO A 154 -11.51 -1.66 11.96
CA PRO A 154 -12.72 -1.63 12.74
C PRO A 154 -12.40 -2.04 14.17
N THR A 155 -12.86 -1.24 15.14
CA THR A 155 -12.80 -1.65 16.54
C THR A 155 -13.59 -2.95 16.66
N SER A 156 -12.90 -3.99 17.07
CA SER A 156 -13.57 -5.26 17.33
C SER A 156 -14.63 -5.08 18.42
N THR A 157 -15.84 -5.29 18.06
CA THR A 157 -16.89 -5.54 19.03
C THR A 157 -16.89 -7.03 19.36
#